data_d7f80bf696ab26a885895ceb84e2e938
#
_entry.id   d7f80bf696ab26a885895ceb84e2e938
#
_cell.length_a   1.000
_cell.length_b   1.000
_cell.length_c   1.000
_cell.angle_alpha   90.00
_cell.angle_beta   90.00
_cell.angle_gamma   90.00
#
_symmetry.space_group_name_H-M   'P 1'
#
loop_
_entity.id
_entity.type
_entity.pdbx_description
1 polymer ?
#
loop_
_entity_poly.entity_id
_entity_poly.type
_entity_poly.pdbx_seq_one_letter_code
_entity_poly.pdbx_strand_id
1 'polypeptide(L)'
;MKKYMIAGVLLLSLTVTGCSTQQTSSRPTSNTSSIVINAINDNASGVQANAPVRSDRIVSENLTVSAAETLTVKNGETLYIQNGAELTVDGAVSCENGGAIKIQSGGSLLLNGKMTLNGSLELGGFLGIREKGEINGAGVLTVLNSFDDVNCEGTCLAKIKAPAPVEKDGVTYVGGVLIVNKKYPVPKDYGAELGLVIDDAYDTLLKMREDSGYAMPLVSGYRSYELQTELFEYYCEIDDIARVEMYSARPGHSEHQTGLAMDIGELSEDYVNTEEGAWLTDNCYKYGFIIRFPKGSEHKTGYDYEPWHIRWLGKSTAKLVYDSGLTLEEFLGVDPT
;
A
#
# COMPACT_ATOMS: atom_id res chain seq x y z
N MET A 1 -19.58 36.49 18.63
CA MET A 1 -20.97 36.48 18.08
C MET A 1 -20.90 36.70 16.59
N LYS A 2 -20.95 35.68 15.77
CA LYS A 2 -21.27 35.77 14.32
C LYS A 2 -22.13 34.53 13.99
N LYS A 3 -23.38 34.84 13.61
CA LYS A 3 -24.41 33.91 13.19
C LYS A 3 -24.08 33.37 11.79
N TYR A 4 -24.13 32.06 11.58
CA TYR A 4 -24.18 31.47 10.24
C TYR A 4 -25.61 31.00 9.97
N MET A 5 -26.16 31.51 8.86
CA MET A 5 -27.48 31.22 8.31
C MET A 5 -27.45 29.85 7.63
N ILE A 6 -28.47 29.05 7.95
CA ILE A 6 -28.78 27.79 7.28
C ILE A 6 -29.62 28.13 6.04
N ALA A 7 -29.15 27.72 4.87
CA ALA A 7 -29.94 27.76 3.63
C ALA A 7 -30.55 26.38 3.38
N GLY A 8 -31.87 26.31 3.45
CA GLY A 8 -32.63 25.10 3.14
C GLY A 8 -32.74 24.90 1.62
N VAL A 9 -32.62 23.66 1.17
CA VAL A 9 -32.90 23.24 -0.18
C VAL A 9 -34.26 22.54 -0.21
N LEU A 10 -35.12 23.08 -1.07
CA LEU A 10 -36.51 22.69 -1.32
C LEU A 10 -36.54 21.42 -2.21
N LEU A 11 -37.18 20.36 -1.75
CA LEU A 11 -37.50 19.19 -2.58
C LEU A 11 -38.76 19.49 -3.41
N LEU A 12 -38.63 19.38 -4.73
CA LEU A 12 -39.78 19.34 -5.64
C LEU A 12 -40.05 17.91 -6.06
N SER A 13 -41.14 17.34 -5.62
CA SER A 13 -41.70 16.07 -6.08
C SER A 13 -42.55 16.28 -7.34
N LEU A 14 -42.20 15.59 -8.44
CA LEU A 14 -43.11 15.47 -9.59
C LEU A 14 -43.62 14.02 -9.64
N THR A 15 -44.90 13.87 -9.41
CA THR A 15 -45.68 12.67 -9.70
C THR A 15 -46.17 12.73 -11.15
N VAL A 16 -45.92 11.66 -11.93
CA VAL A 16 -46.61 11.42 -13.19
C VAL A 16 -47.28 10.04 -13.13
N THR A 17 -48.61 10.10 -13.25
CA THR A 17 -49.51 8.93 -13.28
C THR A 17 -49.67 8.42 -14.72
N GLY A 18 -49.57 7.08 -14.85
CA GLY A 18 -50.52 6.29 -15.65
C GLY A 18 -50.28 6.10 -17.13
N CYS A 19 -50.02 4.87 -17.54
CA CYS A 19 -51.00 4.10 -18.33
C CYS A 19 -50.50 2.69 -18.62
N SER A 20 -51.33 1.71 -18.36
CA SER A 20 -51.16 0.27 -18.60
C SER A 20 -51.37 -0.05 -20.06
N THR A 21 -50.53 -0.92 -20.63
CA THR A 21 -50.97 -1.90 -21.63
C THR A 21 -50.14 -3.18 -21.52
N GLN A 22 -50.85 -4.31 -21.39
CA GLN A 22 -50.34 -5.68 -21.47
C GLN A 22 -49.81 -5.99 -22.88
N GLN A 23 -48.71 -6.76 -22.96
CA GLN A 23 -48.68 -7.97 -23.79
C GLN A 23 -47.39 -8.77 -23.70
N THR A 24 -47.60 -10.04 -23.41
CA THR A 24 -46.98 -11.28 -23.94
C THR A 24 -45.55 -11.62 -23.67
N SER A 25 -45.46 -12.80 -23.01
CA SER A 25 -44.29 -13.61 -22.73
C SER A 25 -43.37 -13.83 -23.95
N SER A 26 -42.10 -13.55 -23.79
CA SER A 26 -41.05 -14.24 -24.51
C SER A 26 -39.89 -14.51 -23.54
N ARG A 27 -39.50 -15.76 -23.51
CA ARG A 27 -38.40 -16.41 -22.81
C ARG A 27 -37.11 -15.61 -22.97
N PRO A 28 -36.35 -15.28 -21.91
CA PRO A 28 -35.05 -14.65 -22.08
C PRO A 28 -34.07 -15.68 -22.61
N THR A 29 -33.60 -15.47 -23.81
CA THR A 29 -32.39 -16.07 -24.34
C THR A 29 -31.23 -15.55 -23.53
N SER A 30 -30.37 -16.45 -23.02
CA SER A 30 -29.12 -16.15 -22.35
C SER A 30 -28.24 -15.32 -23.27
N ASN A 31 -28.21 -14.01 -23.05
CA ASN A 31 -27.15 -13.14 -23.58
C ASN A 31 -25.91 -13.34 -22.73
N THR A 32 -25.02 -14.20 -23.14
CA THR A 32 -23.61 -14.14 -22.79
C THR A 32 -23.07 -12.87 -23.45
N SER A 33 -23.00 -11.77 -22.67
CA SER A 33 -22.28 -10.58 -23.09
C SER A 33 -20.80 -10.96 -23.15
N SER A 34 -20.30 -11.21 -24.35
CA SER A 34 -18.88 -11.38 -24.59
C SER A 34 -18.22 -10.01 -24.33
N ILE A 35 -17.31 -9.94 -23.35
CA ILE A 35 -16.48 -8.77 -23.10
C ILE A 35 -15.70 -8.47 -24.38
N VAL A 36 -16.07 -7.41 -25.09
CA VAL A 36 -15.39 -6.98 -26.33
C VAL A 36 -14.21 -6.13 -25.92
N ILE A 37 -13.05 -6.78 -25.82
CA ILE A 37 -11.77 -6.08 -25.68
C ILE A 37 -11.15 -6.04 -27.08
N ASN A 38 -10.84 -4.83 -27.58
CA ASN A 38 -10.25 -4.66 -28.91
C ASN A 38 -8.87 -5.35 -28.97
N ALA A 39 -8.75 -6.36 -29.84
CA ALA A 39 -7.47 -6.99 -30.14
C ALA A 39 -6.72 -6.15 -31.18
N ILE A 40 -5.45 -5.82 -30.92
CA ILE A 40 -4.57 -5.24 -31.93
C ILE A 40 -4.02 -6.41 -32.76
N ASN A 41 -4.46 -6.53 -34.01
CA ASN A 41 -3.82 -7.38 -35.00
C ASN A 41 -2.74 -6.53 -35.70
N ASP A 42 -1.49 -6.65 -35.27
CA ASP A 42 -0.34 -6.14 -36.06
C ASP A 42 -0.11 -7.06 -37.26
N ASN A 43 -0.87 -6.82 -38.30
CA ASN A 43 -0.53 -7.29 -39.66
C ASN A 43 0.39 -6.27 -40.33
N ALA A 44 1.63 -6.16 -39.88
CA ALA A 44 2.71 -5.57 -40.65
C ALA A 44 3.49 -6.68 -41.32
N SER A 45 3.42 -6.66 -42.64
CA SER A 45 3.99 -7.59 -43.60
C SER A 45 5.47 -7.93 -43.38
N GLY A 46 5.77 -9.21 -43.38
CA GLY A 46 7.07 -9.79 -43.81
C GLY A 46 8.04 -10.10 -42.66
N VAL A 47 8.32 -11.42 -42.58
CA VAL A 47 9.49 -12.09 -42.03
C VAL A 47 9.26 -12.94 -40.78
N GLN A 48 9.41 -14.24 -41.01
CA GLN A 48 9.67 -15.39 -40.13
C GLN A 48 8.53 -15.95 -39.28
N ALA A 49 8.08 -17.14 -39.72
CA ALA A 49 7.38 -18.13 -38.92
C ALA A 49 8.22 -18.55 -37.71
N ASN A 50 7.64 -18.36 -36.49
CA ASN A 50 7.93 -18.96 -35.18
C ASN A 50 8.06 -18.01 -34.01
N ALA A 51 7.66 -16.73 -34.08
CA ALA A 51 7.41 -15.94 -32.88
C ALA A 51 5.95 -16.19 -32.43
N PRO A 52 5.67 -16.40 -31.12
CA PRO A 52 4.29 -16.48 -30.66
C PRO A 52 3.58 -15.17 -31.01
N VAL A 53 2.43 -15.28 -31.68
CA VAL A 53 1.58 -14.12 -32.00
C VAL A 53 1.15 -13.52 -30.66
N ARG A 54 1.71 -12.34 -30.32
CA ARG A 54 1.25 -11.59 -29.15
C ARG A 54 -0.13 -11.02 -29.47
N SER A 55 -1.13 -11.46 -28.73
CA SER A 55 -2.47 -10.89 -28.78
C SER A 55 -2.62 -9.90 -27.64
N ASP A 56 -2.22 -8.65 -27.90
CA ASP A 56 -2.40 -7.58 -26.91
C ASP A 56 -3.86 -7.13 -26.90
N ARG A 57 -4.42 -6.92 -25.71
CA ARG A 57 -5.78 -6.44 -25.50
C ARG A 57 -5.75 -5.09 -24.81
N ILE A 58 -6.68 -4.20 -25.16
CA ILE A 58 -6.71 -2.83 -24.65
C ILE A 58 -8.08 -2.54 -24.04
N VAL A 59 -8.04 -2.02 -22.82
CA VAL A 59 -9.14 -1.33 -22.14
C VAL A 59 -8.91 0.18 -22.36
N SER A 60 -9.64 0.77 -23.32
CA SER A 60 -9.56 2.20 -23.68
C SER A 60 -10.73 3.02 -23.16
N GLU A 61 -11.74 2.35 -22.61
CA GLU A 61 -12.94 2.91 -21.99
C GLU A 61 -13.25 2.14 -20.72
N ASN A 62 -14.15 2.66 -19.90
CA ASN A 62 -14.53 1.98 -18.67
C ASN A 62 -15.16 0.62 -18.95
N LEU A 63 -14.63 -0.42 -18.31
CA LEU A 63 -15.04 -1.79 -18.47
C LEU A 63 -15.29 -2.44 -17.12
N THR A 64 -16.38 -3.21 -16.98
CA THR A 64 -16.66 -3.98 -15.78
C THR A 64 -16.67 -5.48 -16.08
N VAL A 65 -15.90 -6.24 -15.29
CA VAL A 65 -15.98 -7.69 -15.19
C VAL A 65 -17.01 -8.02 -14.12
N SER A 66 -18.20 -8.44 -14.53
CA SER A 66 -19.33 -8.67 -13.62
C SER A 66 -19.05 -9.84 -12.65
N ALA A 67 -19.78 -9.92 -11.54
CA ALA A 67 -19.54 -10.87 -10.46
C ALA A 67 -19.52 -12.36 -10.89
N ALA A 68 -20.21 -12.72 -11.97
CA ALA A 68 -20.23 -14.09 -12.52
C ALA A 68 -19.16 -14.33 -13.60
N GLU A 69 -18.38 -13.33 -13.95
CA GLU A 69 -17.44 -13.38 -15.08
C GLU A 69 -15.99 -13.52 -14.60
N THR A 70 -15.16 -14.08 -15.47
CA THR A 70 -13.71 -14.15 -15.29
C THR A 70 -13.02 -13.63 -16.55
N LEU A 71 -12.21 -12.59 -16.36
CA LEU A 71 -11.29 -12.08 -17.38
C LEU A 71 -9.97 -12.84 -17.29
N THR A 72 -9.61 -13.60 -18.33
CA THR A 72 -8.34 -14.34 -18.37
C THR A 72 -7.35 -13.64 -19.28
N VAL A 73 -6.13 -13.40 -18.76
CA VAL A 73 -4.94 -12.96 -19.50
C VAL A 73 -4.00 -14.16 -19.61
N LYS A 74 -3.89 -14.71 -20.82
CA LYS A 74 -3.16 -15.96 -21.07
C LYS A 74 -1.66 -15.75 -21.20
N ASN A 75 -0.92 -16.84 -21.21
CA ASN A 75 0.51 -16.82 -21.54
C ASN A 75 0.76 -16.13 -22.89
N GLY A 76 1.67 -15.15 -22.91
CA GLY A 76 2.02 -14.35 -24.09
C GLY A 76 1.06 -13.20 -24.40
N GLU A 77 -0.07 -13.07 -23.67
CA GLU A 77 -0.99 -11.93 -23.79
C GLU A 77 -0.59 -10.78 -22.87
N THR A 78 -0.83 -9.53 -23.32
CA THR A 78 -0.78 -8.35 -22.46
C THR A 78 -2.11 -7.62 -22.48
N LEU A 79 -2.66 -7.33 -21.30
CA LEU A 79 -3.81 -6.46 -21.12
C LEU A 79 -3.33 -5.07 -20.70
N TYR A 80 -3.59 -4.07 -21.53
CA TYR A 80 -3.31 -2.67 -21.22
C TYR A 80 -4.58 -1.97 -20.72
N ILE A 81 -4.48 -1.25 -19.62
CA ILE A 81 -5.50 -0.31 -19.15
C ILE A 81 -4.95 1.08 -19.43
N GLN A 82 -5.54 1.77 -20.41
CA GLN A 82 -5.03 3.04 -20.93
C GLN A 82 -5.39 4.23 -20.05
N ASN A 83 -4.74 5.34 -20.32
CA ASN A 83 -5.07 6.63 -19.72
C ASN A 83 -6.57 6.97 -19.93
N GLY A 84 -7.22 7.35 -18.85
CA GLY A 84 -8.65 7.68 -18.82
C GLY A 84 -9.60 6.48 -18.79
N ALA A 85 -9.09 5.24 -18.86
CA ALA A 85 -9.90 4.04 -18.73
C ALA A 85 -9.85 3.46 -17.32
N GLU A 86 -10.96 2.87 -16.88
CA GLU A 86 -11.08 2.13 -15.64
C GLU A 86 -11.55 0.70 -15.89
N LEU A 87 -10.81 -0.27 -15.37
CA LEU A 87 -11.23 -1.67 -15.30
C LEU A 87 -11.75 -1.96 -13.89
N THR A 88 -13.06 -2.10 -13.75
CA THR A 88 -13.70 -2.55 -12.51
C THR A 88 -13.90 -4.06 -12.54
N VAL A 89 -13.48 -4.76 -11.47
CA VAL A 89 -13.56 -6.21 -11.35
C VAL A 89 -14.43 -6.59 -10.16
N ASP A 90 -15.70 -6.90 -10.40
CA ASP A 90 -16.63 -7.44 -9.39
C ASP A 90 -16.54 -8.98 -9.33
N GLY A 91 -16.17 -9.61 -10.43
CA GLY A 91 -15.96 -11.05 -10.58
C GLY A 91 -14.50 -11.45 -10.36
N ALA A 92 -13.88 -12.04 -11.37
CA ALA A 92 -12.50 -12.49 -11.25
C ALA A 92 -11.61 -12.06 -12.44
N VAL A 93 -10.32 -11.93 -12.14
CA VAL A 93 -9.24 -11.84 -13.14
C VAL A 93 -8.27 -12.99 -12.90
N SER A 94 -7.90 -13.68 -13.97
CA SER A 94 -6.84 -14.70 -13.95
C SER A 94 -5.73 -14.26 -14.92
N CYS A 95 -4.57 -13.89 -14.38
CA CYS A 95 -3.37 -13.63 -15.18
C CYS A 95 -2.46 -14.86 -15.08
N GLU A 96 -2.35 -15.60 -16.16
CA GLU A 96 -1.57 -16.83 -16.26
C GLU A 96 -0.05 -16.53 -16.22
N ASN A 97 0.75 -17.55 -15.91
CA ASN A 97 2.21 -17.42 -16.03
C ASN A 97 2.59 -17.04 -17.46
N GLY A 98 3.42 -15.98 -17.60
CA GLY A 98 3.77 -15.40 -18.91
C GLY A 98 2.73 -14.42 -19.49
N GLY A 99 1.58 -14.25 -18.85
CA GLY A 99 0.64 -13.16 -19.13
C GLY A 99 1.06 -11.87 -18.40
N ALA A 100 0.61 -10.72 -18.89
CA ALA A 100 0.89 -9.42 -18.29
C ALA A 100 -0.35 -8.52 -18.25
N ILE A 101 -0.50 -7.78 -17.17
CA ILE A 101 -1.45 -6.66 -17.04
C ILE A 101 -0.64 -5.39 -16.85
N LYS A 102 -0.95 -4.34 -17.60
CA LYS A 102 -0.24 -3.06 -17.51
C LYS A 102 -1.23 -1.92 -17.32
N ILE A 103 -1.21 -1.31 -16.15
CA ILE A 103 -1.99 -0.12 -15.85
C ILE A 103 -1.11 1.07 -16.24
N GLN A 104 -1.45 1.74 -17.34
CA GLN A 104 -0.72 2.90 -17.82
C GLN A 104 -1.03 4.13 -16.96
N SER A 105 -0.16 5.14 -17.01
CA SER A 105 -0.40 6.42 -16.31
C SER A 105 -1.77 6.98 -16.66
N GLY A 106 -2.57 7.33 -15.63
CA GLY A 106 -3.96 7.78 -15.77
C GLY A 106 -5.00 6.70 -16.03
N GLY A 107 -4.59 5.43 -16.16
CA GLY A 107 -5.49 4.27 -16.15
C GLY A 107 -5.74 3.76 -14.73
N SER A 108 -6.85 3.06 -14.50
CA SER A 108 -7.24 2.56 -13.18
C SER A 108 -7.72 1.11 -13.22
N LEU A 109 -7.36 0.34 -12.21
CA LEU A 109 -7.94 -0.97 -11.94
C LEU A 109 -8.57 -0.95 -10.54
N LEU A 110 -9.88 -1.23 -10.45
CA LEU A 110 -10.62 -1.35 -9.19
C LEU A 110 -11.01 -2.82 -8.98
N LEU A 111 -10.48 -3.44 -7.95
CA LEU A 111 -10.70 -4.84 -7.62
C LEU A 111 -11.65 -4.96 -6.42
N ASN A 112 -12.91 -5.31 -6.69
CA ASN A 112 -13.93 -5.66 -5.70
C ASN A 112 -13.98 -7.18 -5.46
N GLY A 113 -13.61 -7.97 -6.48
CA GLY A 113 -13.59 -9.43 -6.50
C GLY A 113 -12.18 -10.00 -6.35
N LYS A 114 -11.83 -11.00 -7.15
CA LYS A 114 -10.57 -11.74 -7.00
C LYS A 114 -9.66 -11.62 -8.20
N MET A 115 -8.36 -11.51 -7.93
CA MET A 115 -7.31 -11.63 -8.94
C MET A 115 -6.37 -12.78 -8.60
N THR A 116 -6.25 -13.74 -9.50
CA THR A 116 -5.18 -14.75 -9.44
C THR A 116 -4.05 -14.29 -10.35
N LEU A 117 -2.98 -13.76 -9.76
CA LEU A 117 -1.82 -13.22 -10.46
C LEU A 117 -0.70 -14.26 -10.45
N ASN A 118 -0.51 -14.99 -11.56
CA ASN A 118 0.63 -15.90 -11.77
C ASN A 118 1.61 -15.32 -12.79
N GLY A 119 1.21 -14.32 -13.55
CA GLY A 119 2.03 -13.54 -14.47
C GLY A 119 2.56 -12.26 -13.82
N SER A 120 2.50 -11.13 -14.53
CA SER A 120 2.94 -9.83 -14.04
C SER A 120 1.82 -8.79 -14.06
N LEU A 121 1.84 -7.88 -13.08
CA LEU A 121 1.05 -6.67 -13.04
C LEU A 121 2.00 -5.48 -12.89
N GLU A 122 2.07 -4.62 -13.91
CA GLU A 122 2.86 -3.38 -13.88
C GLU A 122 1.93 -2.20 -13.59
N LEU A 123 2.23 -1.46 -12.52
CA LEU A 123 1.44 -0.33 -12.04
C LEU A 123 2.13 0.99 -12.38
N GLY A 124 1.66 1.66 -13.42
CA GLY A 124 2.03 3.04 -13.78
C GLY A 124 0.87 4.04 -13.61
N GLY A 125 -0.34 3.56 -13.30
CA GLY A 125 -1.55 4.31 -12.99
C GLY A 125 -2.06 3.97 -11.58
N PHE A 126 -3.35 3.75 -11.39
CA PHE A 126 -3.97 3.53 -10.07
C PHE A 126 -4.48 2.08 -9.90
N LEU A 127 -4.23 1.49 -8.74
CA LEU A 127 -4.74 0.20 -8.31
C LEU A 127 -5.54 0.35 -7.00
N GLY A 128 -6.85 0.12 -7.05
CA GLY A 128 -7.72 0.06 -5.87
C GLY A 128 -8.09 -1.39 -5.54
N ILE A 129 -7.63 -1.90 -4.40
CA ILE A 129 -8.05 -3.19 -3.85
C ILE A 129 -9.06 -2.90 -2.75
N ARG A 130 -10.34 -3.05 -3.05
CA ARG A 130 -11.44 -2.74 -2.13
C ARG A 130 -11.51 -3.78 -1.01
N GLU A 131 -12.31 -3.51 0.02
CA GLU A 131 -12.42 -4.32 1.24
C GLU A 131 -12.55 -5.83 1.00
N LYS A 132 -13.32 -6.24 -0.03
CA LYS A 132 -13.49 -7.66 -0.43
C LYS A 132 -12.55 -8.10 -1.54
N GLY A 133 -11.75 -7.16 -2.07
CA GLY A 133 -10.79 -7.42 -3.13
C GLY A 133 -9.63 -8.27 -2.63
N GLU A 134 -9.19 -9.22 -3.46
CA GLU A 134 -8.10 -10.13 -3.13
C GLU A 134 -7.18 -10.32 -4.34
N ILE A 135 -5.89 -10.08 -4.16
CA ILE A 135 -4.85 -10.49 -5.11
C ILE A 135 -4.04 -11.62 -4.49
N ASN A 136 -4.02 -12.77 -5.15
CA ASN A 136 -3.22 -13.93 -4.77
C ASN A 136 -2.43 -14.47 -5.97
N GLY A 137 -1.61 -15.53 -5.76
CA GLY A 137 -0.82 -16.18 -6.78
C GLY A 137 0.67 -15.95 -6.65
N ALA A 138 1.45 -16.56 -7.56
CA ALA A 138 2.92 -16.54 -7.51
C ALA A 138 3.55 -15.43 -8.37
N GLY A 139 2.74 -14.59 -9.00
CA GLY A 139 3.18 -13.50 -9.88
C GLY A 139 3.70 -12.28 -9.13
N VAL A 140 4.08 -11.27 -9.90
CA VAL A 140 4.72 -10.06 -9.37
C VAL A 140 3.90 -8.83 -9.71
N LEU A 141 3.57 -8.03 -8.68
CA LEU A 141 3.10 -6.65 -8.81
C LEU A 141 4.32 -5.72 -8.78
N THR A 142 4.61 -5.07 -9.89
CA THR A 142 5.68 -4.07 -9.98
C THR A 142 5.09 -2.68 -9.88
N VAL A 143 5.43 -1.95 -8.82
CA VAL A 143 5.08 -0.53 -8.65
C VAL A 143 6.14 0.29 -9.40
N LEU A 144 5.74 1.13 -10.35
CA LEU A 144 6.67 1.88 -11.18
C LEU A 144 7.03 3.25 -10.60
N ASN A 145 6.09 3.90 -9.90
CA ASN A 145 6.23 5.28 -9.43
C ASN A 145 6.12 5.39 -7.91
N SER A 146 4.89 5.32 -7.38
CA SER A 146 4.61 5.53 -5.96
C SER A 146 3.65 4.48 -5.39
N PHE A 147 3.82 4.17 -4.10
CA PHE A 147 2.84 3.40 -3.35
C PHE A 147 1.54 4.17 -3.10
N ASP A 148 1.54 5.50 -3.28
CA ASP A 148 0.31 6.31 -3.27
C ASP A 148 -0.63 5.97 -4.44
N ASP A 149 -0.09 5.34 -5.51
CA ASP A 149 -0.88 4.82 -6.63
C ASP A 149 -1.65 3.53 -6.25
N VAL A 150 -1.47 2.99 -5.03
CA VAL A 150 -2.18 1.82 -4.52
C VAL A 150 -3.08 2.21 -3.35
N ASN A 151 -4.38 1.96 -3.48
CA ASN A 151 -5.31 1.96 -2.35
C ASN A 151 -5.65 0.51 -1.97
N CYS A 152 -5.12 0.01 -0.86
CA CYS A 152 -5.31 -1.36 -0.40
C CYS A 152 -6.16 -1.40 0.88
N GLU A 153 -7.45 -1.70 0.72
CA GLU A 153 -8.41 -1.98 1.80
C GLU A 153 -8.60 -3.50 1.98
N GLY A 154 -8.45 -4.25 0.91
CA GLY A 154 -8.57 -5.71 0.85
C GLY A 154 -7.27 -6.45 1.16
N THR A 155 -6.96 -7.50 0.41
CA THR A 155 -5.80 -8.36 0.65
C THR A 155 -4.91 -8.44 -0.60
N CYS A 156 -3.60 -8.25 -0.44
CA CYS A 156 -2.62 -8.40 -1.51
C CYS A 156 -1.50 -9.35 -1.09
N LEU A 157 -1.56 -10.60 -1.54
CA LEU A 157 -0.55 -11.63 -1.28
C LEU A 157 0.44 -11.81 -2.45
N ALA A 158 0.34 -10.99 -3.49
CA ALA A 158 1.29 -11.01 -4.60
C ALA A 158 2.67 -10.51 -4.12
N LYS A 159 3.74 -11.06 -4.72
CA LYS A 159 5.08 -10.50 -4.51
C LYS A 159 5.12 -9.07 -5.07
N ILE A 160 5.49 -8.11 -4.22
CA ILE A 160 5.62 -6.71 -4.62
C ILE A 160 7.08 -6.42 -4.99
N LYS A 161 7.27 -5.73 -6.11
CA LYS A 161 8.54 -5.15 -6.52
C LYS A 161 8.41 -3.64 -6.48
N ALA A 162 9.14 -3.02 -5.56
CA ALA A 162 9.22 -1.58 -5.43
C ALA A 162 10.05 -0.93 -6.56
N PRO A 163 9.87 0.38 -6.84
CA PRO A 163 10.76 1.13 -7.72
C PRO A 163 12.15 1.28 -7.10
N ALA A 164 13.11 1.74 -7.88
CA ALA A 164 14.44 2.04 -7.37
C ALA A 164 14.42 3.18 -6.34
N PRO A 165 15.34 3.17 -5.35
CA PRO A 165 15.50 4.29 -4.42
C PRO A 165 15.85 5.58 -5.17
N VAL A 166 15.31 6.70 -4.71
CA VAL A 166 15.57 8.05 -5.21
C VAL A 166 15.97 8.93 -4.05
N GLU A 167 17.12 9.59 -4.18
CA GLU A 167 17.56 10.60 -3.21
C GLU A 167 17.01 11.98 -3.62
N LYS A 168 16.44 12.69 -2.65
CA LYS A 168 15.99 14.06 -2.79
C LYS A 168 16.33 14.83 -1.51
N ASP A 169 17.05 15.93 -1.66
CA ASP A 169 17.45 16.82 -0.56
C ASP A 169 18.16 16.08 0.61
N GLY A 170 19.01 15.09 0.26
CA GLY A 170 19.74 14.27 1.25
C GLY A 170 18.91 13.19 1.94
N VAL A 171 17.70 12.93 1.47
CA VAL A 171 16.75 11.94 2.02
C VAL A 171 16.44 10.90 0.95
N THR A 172 16.41 9.63 1.32
CA THR A 172 16.12 8.54 0.40
C THR A 172 14.65 8.14 0.48
N TYR A 173 14.02 8.00 -0.69
CA TYR A 173 12.64 7.55 -0.86
C TYR A 173 12.60 6.33 -1.79
N VAL A 174 11.67 5.42 -1.53
CA VAL A 174 11.35 4.30 -2.41
C VAL A 174 9.84 4.29 -2.64
N GLY A 175 9.42 4.62 -3.86
CA GLY A 175 8.00 4.70 -4.18
C GLY A 175 7.23 5.68 -3.28
N GLY A 176 7.82 6.82 -2.93
CA GLY A 176 7.23 7.80 -2.02
C GLY A 176 7.46 7.52 -0.52
N VAL A 177 7.84 6.29 -0.16
CA VAL A 177 8.13 5.93 1.23
C VAL A 177 9.53 6.41 1.61
N LEU A 178 9.62 7.28 2.61
CA LEU A 178 10.89 7.71 3.21
C LEU A 178 11.53 6.53 3.95
N ILE A 179 12.80 6.23 3.67
CA ILE A 179 13.57 5.21 4.39
C ILE A 179 14.70 5.87 5.19
N VAL A 180 14.78 5.54 6.46
CA VAL A 180 15.88 5.88 7.36
C VAL A 180 16.32 4.62 8.07
N ASN A 181 17.60 4.27 7.98
CA ASN A 181 18.20 3.14 8.68
C ASN A 181 19.72 3.35 8.76
N LYS A 182 20.49 2.33 9.07
CA LYS A 182 21.96 2.46 9.21
C LYS A 182 22.66 2.88 7.92
N LYS A 183 22.07 2.61 6.74
CA LYS A 183 22.61 2.97 5.44
C LYS A 183 22.10 4.31 4.92
N TYR A 184 20.83 4.62 5.15
CA TYR A 184 20.13 5.78 4.61
C TYR A 184 19.89 6.82 5.70
N PRO A 185 20.70 7.88 5.79
CA PRO A 185 20.52 8.94 6.79
C PRO A 185 19.48 9.98 6.33
N VAL A 186 19.16 10.87 7.28
CA VAL A 186 18.51 12.16 7.02
C VAL A 186 19.46 13.30 7.41
N PRO A 187 19.34 14.49 6.78
CA PRO A 187 20.11 15.67 7.16
C PRO A 187 19.94 16.04 8.62
N LYS A 188 20.94 16.71 9.20
CA LYS A 188 20.95 17.10 10.60
C LYS A 188 19.74 17.94 11.02
N ASP A 189 19.30 18.84 10.16
CA ASP A 189 18.17 19.76 10.36
C ASP A 189 16.83 19.21 9.87
N TYR A 190 16.79 17.95 9.40
CA TYR A 190 15.53 17.32 8.97
C TYR A 190 14.55 17.22 10.13
N GLY A 191 13.33 17.69 9.90
CA GLY A 191 12.24 17.64 10.88
C GLY A 191 12.36 18.64 12.03
N ALA A 192 13.28 19.60 11.98
CA ALA A 192 13.50 20.56 13.06
C ALA A 192 12.26 21.41 13.42
N GLU A 193 11.33 21.58 12.44
CA GLU A 193 10.05 22.27 12.62
C GLU A 193 8.91 21.35 13.08
N LEU A 194 9.14 20.05 13.13
CA LEU A 194 8.10 19.08 13.54
C LEU A 194 7.84 19.20 15.04
N GLY A 195 6.58 19.00 15.43
CA GLY A 195 6.19 18.81 16.81
C GLY A 195 6.61 17.43 17.34
N LEU A 196 5.76 16.80 18.17
CA LEU A 196 6.05 15.46 18.71
C LEU A 196 6.07 14.38 17.64
N VAL A 197 5.20 14.48 16.64
CA VAL A 197 5.05 13.58 15.48
C VAL A 197 4.34 14.34 14.38
N ILE A 198 4.31 13.77 13.16
CA ILE A 198 3.49 14.30 12.06
C ILE A 198 2.01 14.22 12.45
N ASP A 199 1.24 15.30 12.23
CA ASP A 199 -0.17 15.42 12.64
C ASP A 199 -1.02 14.23 12.22
N ASP A 200 -0.94 13.79 10.96
CA ASP A 200 -1.71 12.64 10.46
C ASP A 200 -1.39 11.33 11.21
N ALA A 201 -0.13 11.12 11.57
CA ALA A 201 0.29 9.94 12.33
C ALA A 201 -0.22 10.02 13.78
N TYR A 202 -0.20 11.22 14.38
CA TYR A 202 -0.70 11.42 15.73
C TYR A 202 -2.23 11.28 15.81
N ASP A 203 -2.97 11.88 14.90
CA ASP A 203 -4.43 11.72 14.83
C ASP A 203 -4.83 10.25 14.64
N THR A 204 -4.05 9.53 13.84
CA THR A 204 -4.25 8.09 13.66
C THR A 204 -3.95 7.29 14.94
N LEU A 205 -2.92 7.66 15.72
CA LEU A 205 -2.67 7.05 17.03
C LEU A 205 -3.86 7.31 17.99
N LEU A 206 -4.39 8.53 18.02
CA LEU A 206 -5.57 8.85 18.83
C LEU A 206 -6.78 7.99 18.43
N LYS A 207 -7.00 7.80 17.14
CA LYS A 207 -8.06 6.92 16.63
C LYS A 207 -7.83 5.46 17.02
N MET A 208 -6.60 4.99 16.96
CA MET A 208 -6.23 3.64 17.36
C MET A 208 -6.52 3.38 18.86
N ARG A 209 -6.22 4.38 19.73
CA ARG A 209 -6.57 4.33 21.15
C ARG A 209 -8.07 4.27 21.39
N GLU A 210 -8.83 5.13 20.70
CA GLU A 210 -10.30 5.16 20.79
C GLU A 210 -10.91 3.81 20.41
N ASP A 211 -10.52 3.25 19.29
CA ASP A 211 -11.09 2.00 18.75
C ASP A 211 -10.69 0.77 19.56
N SER A 212 -9.48 0.74 20.11
CA SER A 212 -8.98 -0.38 20.90
C SER A 212 -9.41 -0.34 22.36
N GLY A 213 -9.64 0.86 22.89
CA GLY A 213 -9.85 1.09 24.31
C GLY A 213 -8.58 1.00 25.17
N TYR A 214 -7.40 0.78 24.56
CA TYR A 214 -6.12 0.75 25.25
C TYR A 214 -5.49 2.17 25.33
N ALA A 215 -4.71 2.41 26.38
CA ALA A 215 -4.10 3.72 26.63
C ALA A 215 -2.98 4.05 25.64
N MET A 216 -2.15 3.08 25.31
CA MET A 216 -1.01 3.21 24.37
C MET A 216 -0.25 4.53 24.55
N PRO A 217 0.29 4.84 25.75
CA PRO A 217 0.93 6.11 26.00
C PRO A 217 2.09 6.34 25.01
N LEU A 218 2.15 7.56 24.46
CA LEU A 218 3.31 7.99 23.67
C LEU A 218 4.49 8.22 24.59
N VAL A 219 5.51 7.38 24.49
CA VAL A 219 6.74 7.44 25.30
C VAL A 219 7.80 8.30 24.60
N SER A 220 7.97 8.12 23.27
CA SER A 220 8.90 8.89 22.47
C SER A 220 8.28 9.14 21.07
N GLY A 221 8.33 10.39 20.63
CA GLY A 221 7.93 10.81 19.29
C GLY A 221 9.12 11.33 18.51
N TYR A 222 9.00 12.57 17.98
CA TYR A 222 10.10 13.24 17.30
C TYR A 222 11.32 13.39 18.22
N ARG A 223 12.50 13.11 17.67
CA ARG A 223 13.78 13.26 18.35
C ARG A 223 14.76 13.97 17.43
N SER A 224 15.23 15.16 17.82
CA SER A 224 16.20 15.92 17.04
C SER A 224 17.54 15.20 16.89
N TYR A 225 18.31 15.62 15.90
CA TYR A 225 19.68 15.12 15.71
C TYR A 225 20.54 15.31 16.96
N GLU A 226 20.43 16.48 17.62
CA GLU A 226 21.17 16.80 18.84
C GLU A 226 20.79 15.87 20.00
N LEU A 227 19.49 15.67 20.23
CA LEU A 227 19.02 14.78 21.29
C LEU A 227 19.43 13.33 21.00
N GLN A 228 19.38 12.89 19.73
CA GLN A 228 19.87 11.56 19.35
C GLN A 228 21.39 11.44 19.57
N THR A 229 22.15 12.52 19.36
CA THR A 229 23.61 12.54 19.64
C THR A 229 23.87 12.34 21.12
N GLU A 230 23.24 13.14 22.00
CA GLU A 230 23.37 13.02 23.44
C GLU A 230 23.00 11.62 23.95
N LEU A 231 21.92 11.06 23.42
CA LEU A 231 21.44 9.72 23.80
C LEU A 231 22.41 8.63 23.35
N PHE A 232 22.91 8.70 22.12
CA PHE A 232 23.85 7.71 21.58
C PHE A 232 25.20 7.75 22.30
N GLU A 233 25.73 8.96 22.58
CA GLU A 233 26.95 9.16 23.36
C GLU A 233 26.81 8.60 24.78
N TYR A 234 25.68 8.91 25.46
CA TYR A 234 25.39 8.36 26.78
C TYR A 234 25.39 6.83 26.78
N TYR A 235 24.77 6.19 25.81
CA TYR A 235 24.79 4.72 25.73
C TYR A 235 26.20 4.17 25.47
N CYS A 236 27.01 4.83 24.65
CA CYS A 236 28.41 4.45 24.43
C CYS A 236 29.33 4.62 25.66
N GLU A 237 28.91 5.40 26.65
CA GLU A 237 29.63 5.50 27.95
C GLU A 237 29.37 4.27 28.84
N ILE A 238 28.24 3.60 28.68
CA ILE A 238 27.79 2.53 29.58
C ILE A 238 27.77 1.14 28.93
N ASP A 239 27.90 1.05 27.58
CA ASP A 239 27.86 -0.21 26.83
C ASP A 239 28.84 -0.19 25.65
N ASP A 240 29.17 -1.35 25.10
CA ASP A 240 29.99 -1.49 23.90
C ASP A 240 29.28 -0.90 22.69
N ILE A 241 29.99 -0.12 21.86
CA ILE A 241 29.43 0.58 20.70
C ILE A 241 28.72 -0.39 19.72
N ALA A 242 29.26 -1.59 19.55
CA ALA A 242 28.63 -2.58 18.66
C ALA A 242 27.29 -3.07 19.24
N ARG A 243 27.15 -3.10 20.56
CA ARG A 243 25.90 -3.43 21.24
C ARG A 243 24.93 -2.23 21.21
N VAL A 244 25.42 -1.02 21.43
CA VAL A 244 24.63 0.22 21.33
C VAL A 244 23.96 0.31 19.96
N GLU A 245 24.68 0.05 18.89
CA GLU A 245 24.15 0.11 17.52
C GLU A 245 23.01 -0.87 17.26
N MET A 246 22.82 -1.88 18.09
CA MET A 246 21.70 -2.81 17.94
C MET A 246 20.39 -2.26 18.49
N TYR A 247 20.42 -1.31 19.43
CA TYR A 247 19.22 -0.76 20.07
C TYR A 247 19.13 0.78 20.01
N SER A 248 20.15 1.47 19.52
CA SER A 248 20.15 2.92 19.35
C SER A 248 20.78 3.33 18.02
N ALA A 249 20.09 4.13 17.25
CA ALA A 249 20.58 4.63 15.98
C ALA A 249 21.66 5.70 16.17
N ARG A 250 22.64 5.74 15.29
CA ARG A 250 23.54 6.88 15.16
C ARG A 250 22.76 8.16 14.82
N PRO A 251 23.24 9.36 15.23
CA PRO A 251 22.64 10.62 14.83
C PRO A 251 22.46 10.71 13.30
N GLY A 252 21.27 11.16 12.86
CA GLY A 252 20.89 11.18 11.45
C GLY A 252 20.35 9.86 10.90
N HIS A 253 20.41 8.76 11.66
CA HIS A 253 19.95 7.43 11.25
C HIS A 253 18.75 6.92 12.05
N SER A 254 18.12 7.77 12.87
CA SER A 254 16.95 7.46 13.67
C SER A 254 15.66 7.84 12.92
N GLU A 255 14.70 6.92 12.82
CA GLU A 255 13.36 7.22 12.28
C GLU A 255 12.60 8.25 13.13
N HIS A 256 12.91 8.39 14.42
CA HIS A 256 12.31 9.43 15.27
C HIS A 256 12.60 10.85 14.76
N GLN A 257 13.72 11.07 14.06
CA GLN A 257 14.03 12.38 13.47
C GLN A 257 13.08 12.73 12.30
N THR A 258 12.35 11.77 11.79
CA THR A 258 11.36 12.00 10.72
C THR A 258 9.98 12.40 11.23
N GLY A 259 9.69 12.22 12.52
CA GLY A 259 8.35 12.36 13.08
C GLY A 259 7.36 11.27 12.64
N LEU A 260 7.84 10.26 11.90
CA LEU A 260 7.01 9.12 11.40
C LEU A 260 7.08 7.90 12.32
N ALA A 261 8.01 7.88 13.29
CA ALA A 261 8.16 6.80 14.26
C ALA A 261 7.73 7.24 15.66
N MET A 262 7.17 6.30 16.38
CA MET A 262 6.72 6.48 17.76
C MET A 262 7.04 5.24 18.60
N ASP A 263 7.52 5.48 19.83
CA ASP A 263 7.55 4.47 20.87
C ASP A 263 6.31 4.62 21.73
N ILE A 264 5.52 3.56 21.86
CA ILE A 264 4.26 3.57 22.61
C ILE A 264 4.19 2.40 23.60
N GLY A 265 3.39 2.59 24.65
CA GLY A 265 3.19 1.58 25.67
C GLY A 265 4.37 1.43 26.61
N GLU A 266 5.03 0.29 26.63
CA GLU A 266 6.17 -0.05 27.49
C GLU A 266 7.40 -0.40 26.64
N LEU A 267 8.56 0.19 26.94
CA LEU A 267 9.83 -0.07 26.26
C LEU A 267 10.47 -1.38 26.74
N SER A 268 9.80 -2.49 26.47
CA SER A 268 10.22 -3.83 26.89
C SER A 268 9.78 -4.84 25.83
N GLU A 269 10.65 -5.85 25.56
CA GLU A 269 10.25 -6.97 24.71
C GLU A 269 9.03 -7.74 25.24
N ASP A 270 8.81 -7.68 26.57
CA ASP A 270 7.65 -8.30 27.22
C ASP A 270 6.34 -7.55 26.95
N TYR A 271 6.41 -6.32 26.41
CA TYR A 271 5.21 -5.56 26.06
C TYR A 271 4.26 -6.35 25.13
N VAL A 272 4.80 -7.13 24.19
CA VAL A 272 3.99 -7.99 23.30
C VAL A 272 3.16 -9.03 24.06
N ASN A 273 3.56 -9.41 25.28
CA ASN A 273 2.84 -10.38 26.12
C ASN A 273 1.68 -9.74 26.90
N THR A 274 1.56 -8.41 26.90
CA THR A 274 0.39 -7.71 27.43
C THR A 274 -0.76 -7.71 26.42
N GLU A 275 -1.99 -7.54 26.88
CA GLU A 275 -3.16 -7.42 26.00
C GLU A 275 -3.04 -6.23 25.03
N GLU A 276 -2.50 -5.09 25.50
CA GLU A 276 -2.26 -3.89 24.71
C GLU A 276 -1.23 -4.13 23.62
N GLY A 277 -0.06 -4.69 23.95
CA GLY A 277 1.03 -4.95 22.99
C GLY A 277 0.67 -6.05 21.98
N ALA A 278 -0.04 -7.10 22.40
CA ALA A 278 -0.57 -8.12 21.49
C ALA A 278 -1.57 -7.51 20.50
N TRP A 279 -2.51 -6.69 20.99
CA TRP A 279 -3.46 -5.98 20.14
C TRP A 279 -2.76 -5.05 19.16
N LEU A 280 -1.76 -4.29 19.60
CA LEU A 280 -0.96 -3.41 18.77
C LEU A 280 -0.32 -4.18 17.61
N THR A 281 0.35 -5.28 17.91
CA THR A 281 1.03 -6.13 16.92
C THR A 281 0.07 -6.63 15.85
N ASP A 282 -1.14 -7.03 16.23
CA ASP A 282 -2.13 -7.63 15.33
C ASP A 282 -2.94 -6.59 14.54
N ASN A 283 -2.96 -5.31 14.97
CA ASN A 283 -3.93 -4.35 14.45
C ASN A 283 -3.33 -3.03 13.95
N CYS A 284 -2.11 -2.65 14.32
CA CYS A 284 -1.55 -1.33 14.01
C CYS A 284 -1.54 -1.03 12.49
N TYR A 285 -1.39 -2.06 11.65
CA TYR A 285 -1.39 -1.90 10.20
C TYR A 285 -2.72 -1.36 9.65
N LYS A 286 -3.86 -1.64 10.30
CA LYS A 286 -5.19 -1.13 9.93
C LYS A 286 -5.30 0.38 10.08
N TYR A 287 -4.40 0.93 10.88
CA TYR A 287 -4.28 2.37 11.17
C TYR A 287 -3.12 3.02 10.43
N GLY A 288 -2.36 2.27 9.63
CA GLY A 288 -1.25 2.79 8.84
C GLY A 288 0.12 2.68 9.50
N PHE A 289 0.23 1.94 10.60
CA PHE A 289 1.50 1.67 11.27
C PHE A 289 1.99 0.25 10.99
N ILE A 290 3.29 0.05 11.11
CA ILE A 290 3.91 -1.28 11.19
C ILE A 290 4.71 -1.39 12.49
N ILE A 291 4.86 -2.61 13.03
CA ILE A 291 5.95 -2.89 13.98
C ILE A 291 7.25 -2.84 13.18
N ARG A 292 8.09 -1.84 13.46
CA ARG A 292 9.23 -1.54 12.61
C ARG A 292 10.35 -2.57 12.67
N PHE A 293 10.60 -3.11 13.86
CA PHE A 293 11.66 -4.06 14.15
C PHE A 293 11.06 -5.37 14.70
N PRO A 294 10.49 -6.23 13.83
CA PRO A 294 9.80 -7.42 14.26
C PRO A 294 10.78 -8.51 14.73
N LYS A 295 10.32 -9.38 15.64
CA LYS A 295 11.12 -10.44 16.25
C LYS A 295 11.72 -11.38 15.22
N GLY A 296 13.02 -11.68 15.38
CA GLY A 296 13.77 -12.59 14.49
C GLY A 296 14.19 -11.93 13.16
N SER A 297 14.07 -10.60 13.07
CA SER A 297 14.44 -9.83 11.87
C SER A 297 15.63 -8.89 12.08
N GLU A 298 16.40 -9.09 13.13
CA GLU A 298 17.53 -8.25 13.53
C GLU A 298 18.58 -8.15 12.41
N HIS A 299 18.85 -9.27 11.73
CA HIS A 299 19.77 -9.33 10.58
C HIS A 299 19.25 -8.65 9.31
N LYS A 300 17.94 -8.33 9.25
CA LYS A 300 17.28 -7.68 8.13
C LYS A 300 17.04 -6.20 8.36
N THR A 301 16.88 -5.80 9.62
CA THR A 301 16.64 -4.41 10.00
C THR A 301 17.89 -3.71 10.54
N GLY A 302 18.82 -4.51 11.08
CA GLY A 302 20.01 -4.01 11.77
C GLY A 302 19.76 -3.63 13.24
N TYR A 303 18.53 -3.80 13.76
CA TYR A 303 18.13 -3.45 15.13
C TYR A 303 17.51 -4.64 15.85
N ASP A 304 17.58 -4.63 17.17
CA ASP A 304 16.93 -5.59 18.05
C ASP A 304 15.41 -5.53 17.91
N TYR A 305 14.71 -6.54 18.42
CA TYR A 305 13.26 -6.57 18.46
C TYR A 305 12.68 -5.47 19.35
N GLU A 306 11.80 -4.65 18.80
CA GLU A 306 11.15 -3.55 19.49
C GLU A 306 9.63 -3.55 19.26
N PRO A 307 8.82 -4.28 20.06
CA PRO A 307 7.37 -4.35 19.89
C PRO A 307 6.64 -3.03 20.14
N TRP A 308 7.29 -2.07 20.77
CA TRP A 308 6.78 -0.73 21.07
C TRP A 308 7.03 0.29 19.97
N HIS A 309 8.02 0.05 19.09
CA HIS A 309 8.42 0.97 18.04
C HIS A 309 7.56 0.77 16.80
N ILE A 310 6.66 1.74 16.57
CA ILE A 310 5.78 1.75 15.40
C ILE A 310 6.21 2.80 14.39
N ARG A 311 6.13 2.45 13.11
CA ARG A 311 6.41 3.32 11.98
C ARG A 311 5.14 3.57 11.16
N TRP A 312 4.79 4.85 10.99
CA TRP A 312 3.67 5.24 10.13
C TRP A 312 4.05 5.25 8.64
N LEU A 313 3.24 4.61 7.81
CA LEU A 313 3.40 4.48 6.36
C LEU A 313 2.13 4.88 5.60
N GLY A 314 1.05 5.26 6.31
CA GLY A 314 -0.29 5.32 5.76
C GLY A 314 -0.94 3.93 5.59
N LYS A 315 -2.28 3.89 5.57
CA LYS A 315 -3.05 2.63 5.68
C LYS A 315 -2.72 1.63 4.57
N SER A 316 -2.68 2.08 3.32
CA SER A 316 -2.45 1.19 2.18
C SER A 316 -1.07 0.55 2.21
N THR A 317 -0.01 1.36 2.40
CA THR A 317 1.36 0.84 2.44
C THR A 317 1.60 -0.05 3.65
N ALA A 318 1.12 0.33 4.83
CA ALA A 318 1.22 -0.51 6.03
C ALA A 318 0.50 -1.87 5.85
N LYS A 319 -0.67 -1.86 5.21
CA LYS A 319 -1.41 -3.09 4.87
C LYS A 319 -0.63 -3.98 3.90
N LEU A 320 0.00 -3.41 2.87
CA LEU A 320 0.83 -4.15 1.91
C LEU A 320 2.06 -4.77 2.58
N VAL A 321 2.73 -4.02 3.47
CA VAL A 321 3.87 -4.56 4.26
C VAL A 321 3.39 -5.69 5.16
N TYR A 322 2.29 -5.51 5.89
CA TYR A 322 1.72 -6.54 6.75
C TYR A 322 1.35 -7.81 5.97
N ASP A 323 0.64 -7.68 4.85
CA ASP A 323 0.21 -8.82 4.01
C ASP A 323 1.42 -9.59 3.42
N SER A 324 2.53 -8.89 3.16
CA SER A 324 3.75 -9.49 2.63
C SER A 324 4.52 -10.33 3.67
N GLY A 325 4.35 -10.04 4.95
CA GLY A 325 5.14 -10.64 6.04
C GLY A 325 6.64 -10.27 6.01
N LEU A 326 7.02 -9.22 5.28
CA LEU A 326 8.40 -8.75 5.11
C LEU A 326 8.71 -7.59 6.06
N THR A 327 10.00 -7.39 6.36
CA THR A 327 10.45 -6.12 6.96
C THR A 327 10.33 -4.97 5.97
N LEU A 328 10.38 -3.72 6.44
CA LEU A 328 10.32 -2.57 5.55
C LEU A 328 11.45 -2.58 4.52
N GLU A 329 12.67 -2.97 4.92
CA GLU A 329 13.81 -3.09 4.02
C GLU A 329 13.58 -4.12 2.91
N GLU A 330 13.11 -5.31 3.29
CA GLU A 330 12.80 -6.38 2.32
C GLU A 330 11.68 -5.96 1.37
N PHE A 331 10.63 -5.33 1.89
CA PHE A 331 9.48 -4.85 1.12
C PHE A 331 9.89 -3.78 0.10
N LEU A 332 10.73 -2.84 0.51
CA LEU A 332 11.24 -1.78 -0.36
C LEU A 332 12.43 -2.24 -1.23
N GLY A 333 13.01 -3.40 -0.96
CA GLY A 333 14.18 -3.92 -1.69
C GLY A 333 15.45 -3.10 -1.45
N VAL A 334 15.66 -2.62 -0.22
CA VAL A 334 16.82 -1.81 0.19
C VAL A 334 17.66 -2.54 1.24
N ASP A 335 18.95 -2.17 1.32
CA ASP A 335 19.84 -2.74 2.32
C ASP A 335 19.61 -2.09 3.69
N PRO A 336 19.73 -2.84 4.80
CA PRO A 336 19.59 -2.31 6.15
C PRO A 336 20.83 -1.56 6.65
N THR A 337 22.03 -1.91 6.13
CA THR A 337 23.35 -1.45 6.63
C THR A 337 24.29 -1.08 5.49
#